data_4b8288cbb9a7d06af807331f0eeb28d2
#
_entry.id   4b8288cbb9a7d06af807331f0eeb28d2
#
_cell.length_a   1.000
_cell.length_b   1.000
_cell.length_c   1.000
_cell.angle_alpha   90.00
_cell.angle_beta   90.00
_cell.angle_gamma   90.00
#
_symmetry.space_group_name_H-M   'P 1'
#
loop_
_entity.id
_entity.type
_entity.pdbx_description
1 polymer ?
#
loop_
_entity_poly.entity_id
_entity_poly.type
_entity_poly.pdbx_seq_one_letter_code
_entity_poly.pdbx_strand_id
1 'polypeptide(L)'
;MDTSILKMLDRASEKYTGKVVYRDGEENITFGELKKQAQAVGSWIAKKLPPESPVSVLAGRNIITPVCYLGIVQAGCFYAPMDLTMPASRLNQILSVVDSKVMLVSKENIELANSLEYKGEIVVIEDILDTQIDEDLLKSAQKNLTEYSPLYVIFTSGSSGIPKGVITSHNSLMCYLDALNEVIDLNDTDILANQSPLDYIAAVRDIYLPLMSGAETVIVPKNEFAMGGRLFDVLNKYKVTTICWSAAGMEVPAKLGAFDEAVPEYLTKIVFSGSVLPGKYLKIWQDNLPNAMFVNQYGPTETTASCTYHVVDEKATEETVLSIGKPYKHYKILLLSEDNETVSKGEVGEICVSGPCLALGYYGDEKRTSEAFIQNPLNKNYRELIYKTGDLGRIEEDGNLTFLGRKDRQIKHMGHRIELAELELTALKLDGIEESCVLYDADKKQIYMFVIGDIESRDVVLHFRKEMPPFMVPRKVIKLEEMPRLPNSKIDMQELKSYFK
;
A
#
# COMPACT_ATOMS: atom_id res chain seq x y z
N MET A 1 -15.94 -1.73 21.37
CA MET A 1 -15.02 -1.39 20.29
C MET A 1 -13.63 -1.29 20.89
N ASP A 2 -12.63 -1.93 20.29
CA ASP A 2 -11.26 -1.79 20.75
C ASP A 2 -10.78 -0.36 20.48
N THR A 3 -9.95 0.18 21.35
CA THR A 3 -9.43 1.55 21.21
C THR A 3 -7.99 1.59 20.71
N SER A 4 -7.39 0.41 20.44
CA SER A 4 -6.06 0.28 19.86
C SER A 4 -5.85 -1.11 19.27
N ILE A 5 -4.90 -1.22 18.37
CA ILE A 5 -4.44 -2.52 17.81
C ILE A 5 -3.96 -3.47 18.91
N LEU A 6 -3.40 -2.94 20.00
CA LEU A 6 -2.96 -3.78 21.13
C LEU A 6 -4.13 -4.47 21.82
N LYS A 7 -5.24 -3.78 22.07
CA LYS A 7 -6.44 -4.41 22.63
C LYS A 7 -7.05 -5.45 21.69
N MET A 8 -6.97 -5.20 20.39
CA MET A 8 -7.37 -6.19 19.38
C MET A 8 -6.50 -7.46 19.48
N LEU A 9 -5.18 -7.30 19.57
CA LEU A 9 -4.23 -8.41 19.77
C LEU A 9 -4.50 -9.16 21.08
N ASP A 10 -4.72 -8.44 22.19
CA ASP A 10 -5.03 -9.03 23.49
C ASP A 10 -6.27 -9.92 23.42
N ARG A 11 -7.37 -9.37 22.93
CA ARG A 11 -8.64 -10.10 22.76
C ARG A 11 -8.49 -11.32 21.85
N ALA A 12 -7.79 -11.17 20.71
CA ALA A 12 -7.59 -12.27 19.77
C ALA A 12 -6.74 -13.38 20.38
N SER A 13 -5.66 -13.03 21.07
CA SER A 13 -4.77 -14.00 21.70
C SER A 13 -5.42 -14.74 22.90
N GLU A 14 -6.31 -14.09 23.64
CA GLU A 14 -7.10 -14.74 24.69
C GLU A 14 -8.11 -15.73 24.11
N LYS A 15 -8.83 -15.33 23.06
CA LYS A 15 -9.89 -16.14 22.45
C LYS A 15 -9.34 -17.30 21.60
N TYR A 16 -8.23 -17.09 20.90
CA TYR A 16 -7.71 -18.00 19.89
C TYR A 16 -6.27 -18.47 20.16
N THR A 17 -5.87 -18.55 21.42
CA THR A 17 -4.47 -18.75 21.88
C THR A 17 -3.68 -19.77 21.06
N GLY A 18 -4.22 -20.98 20.87
CA GLY A 18 -3.55 -22.09 20.17
C GLY A 18 -3.81 -22.14 18.66
N LYS A 19 -4.58 -21.20 18.10
CA LYS A 19 -4.85 -21.15 16.67
C LYS A 19 -3.74 -20.45 15.92
N VAL A 20 -3.41 -20.94 14.72
CA VAL A 20 -2.46 -20.30 13.82
C VAL A 20 -3.05 -18.98 13.33
N VAL A 21 -2.25 -17.92 13.37
CA VAL A 21 -2.57 -16.59 12.84
C VAL A 21 -1.85 -16.29 11.54
N TYR A 22 -0.55 -16.62 11.46
CA TYR A 22 0.23 -16.45 10.24
C TYR A 22 0.98 -17.74 9.90
N ARG A 23 1.08 -18.00 8.60
CA ARG A 23 1.79 -19.15 8.03
C ARG A 23 2.66 -18.71 6.86
N ASP A 24 3.89 -19.24 6.80
CA ASP A 24 4.83 -19.07 5.70
C ASP A 24 5.44 -20.43 5.36
N GLY A 25 4.97 -21.04 4.30
CA GLY A 25 5.33 -22.43 4.00
C GLY A 25 4.95 -23.40 5.12
N GLU A 26 5.92 -24.11 5.68
CA GLU A 26 5.71 -25.03 6.81
C GLU A 26 5.81 -24.32 8.18
N GLU A 27 6.38 -23.12 8.20
CA GLU A 27 6.46 -22.31 9.43
C GLU A 27 5.12 -21.65 9.72
N ASN A 28 4.79 -21.55 10.99
CA ASN A 28 3.60 -20.86 11.43
C ASN A 28 3.76 -20.31 12.85
N ILE A 29 2.89 -19.37 13.20
CA ILE A 29 2.81 -18.79 14.54
C ILE A 29 1.36 -18.72 14.99
N THR A 30 1.11 -19.07 16.24
CA THR A 30 -0.22 -18.98 16.86
C THR A 30 -0.47 -17.58 17.43
N PHE A 31 -1.75 -17.25 17.70
CA PHE A 31 -2.10 -15.99 18.36
C PHE A 31 -1.40 -15.79 19.70
N GLY A 32 -1.25 -16.86 20.49
CA GLY A 32 -0.56 -16.81 21.78
C GLY A 32 0.93 -16.56 21.64
N GLU A 33 1.59 -17.23 20.71
CA GLU A 33 3.01 -17.04 20.41
C GLU A 33 3.28 -15.65 19.83
N LEU A 34 2.43 -15.19 18.92
CA LEU A 34 2.50 -13.84 18.35
C LEU A 34 2.48 -12.78 19.46
N LYS A 35 1.52 -12.85 20.39
CA LYS A 35 1.47 -11.91 21.52
C LYS A 35 2.71 -11.99 22.37
N LYS A 36 3.16 -13.20 22.74
CA LYS A 36 4.35 -13.42 23.57
C LYS A 36 5.60 -12.82 22.91
N GLN A 37 5.85 -13.13 21.64
CA GLN A 37 7.02 -12.61 20.93
C GLN A 37 6.93 -11.09 20.71
N ALA A 38 5.75 -10.55 20.37
CA ALA A 38 5.55 -9.11 20.28
C ALA A 38 5.82 -8.40 21.61
N GLN A 39 5.41 -8.97 22.77
CA GLN A 39 5.73 -8.42 24.08
C GLN A 39 7.24 -8.50 24.40
N ALA A 40 7.93 -9.56 23.99
CA ALA A 40 9.38 -9.68 24.15
C ALA A 40 10.13 -8.60 23.37
N VAL A 41 9.81 -8.45 22.06
CA VAL A 41 10.35 -7.38 21.20
C VAL A 41 10.02 -6.01 21.77
N GLY A 42 8.77 -5.80 22.18
CA GLY A 42 8.32 -4.53 22.80
C GLY A 42 9.08 -4.20 24.08
N SER A 43 9.33 -5.17 24.94
CA SER A 43 10.11 -4.99 26.17
C SER A 43 11.56 -4.59 25.90
N TRP A 44 12.16 -5.14 24.82
CA TRP A 44 13.50 -4.74 24.38
C TRP A 44 13.49 -3.28 23.89
N ILE A 45 12.53 -2.91 23.04
CA ILE A 45 12.43 -1.55 22.47
C ILE A 45 12.15 -0.52 23.56
N ALA A 46 11.21 -0.78 24.47
CA ALA A 46 10.82 0.15 25.53
C ALA A 46 11.95 0.48 26.51
N LYS A 47 13.00 -0.37 26.61
CA LYS A 47 14.23 -0.08 27.35
C LYS A 47 15.14 0.91 26.64
N LYS A 48 14.98 1.08 25.33
CA LYS A 48 15.86 1.86 24.44
C LYS A 48 15.26 3.18 23.99
N LEU A 49 13.95 3.19 23.73
CA LEU A 49 13.26 4.30 23.10
C LEU A 49 12.10 4.81 23.96
N PRO A 50 11.87 6.12 23.98
CA PRO A 50 10.63 6.65 24.53
C PRO A 50 9.44 6.29 23.62
N PRO A 51 8.20 6.26 24.17
CA PRO A 51 6.99 6.10 23.36
C PRO A 51 6.91 7.11 22.21
N GLU A 52 6.12 6.78 21.18
CA GLU A 52 5.93 7.58 19.96
C GLU A 52 7.22 7.79 19.12
N SER A 53 8.25 6.97 19.36
CA SER A 53 9.44 6.96 18.51
C SER A 53 9.22 6.14 17.25
N PRO A 54 9.75 6.57 16.08
CA PRO A 54 9.79 5.74 14.89
C PRO A 54 10.82 4.62 15.03
N VAL A 55 10.47 3.43 14.54
CA VAL A 55 11.39 2.30 14.41
C VAL A 55 11.39 1.83 12.97
N SER A 56 12.55 1.87 12.31
CA SER A 56 12.70 1.36 10.95
C SER A 56 12.68 -0.16 10.94
N VAL A 57 12.06 -0.77 9.92
CA VAL A 57 11.96 -2.23 9.81
C VAL A 57 12.38 -2.70 8.42
N LEU A 58 13.32 -3.63 8.38
CA LEU A 58 13.86 -4.24 7.17
C LEU A 58 13.78 -5.79 7.30
N ALA A 59 12.55 -6.32 7.35
CA ALA A 59 12.28 -7.71 7.70
C ALA A 59 11.78 -8.59 6.54
N GLY A 60 11.17 -8.02 5.51
CA GLY A 60 10.70 -8.76 4.33
C GLY A 60 9.33 -9.42 4.51
N ARG A 61 9.05 -10.44 3.69
CA ARG A 61 7.75 -11.14 3.66
C ARG A 61 7.87 -12.50 4.36
N ASN A 62 7.71 -12.49 5.66
CA ASN A 62 7.74 -13.69 6.50
C ASN A 62 6.91 -13.48 7.77
N ILE A 63 6.74 -14.51 8.59
CA ILE A 63 5.95 -14.45 9.83
C ILE A 63 6.59 -13.58 10.92
N ILE A 64 7.90 -13.29 10.84
CA ILE A 64 8.60 -12.43 11.81
C ILE A 64 8.20 -10.97 11.66
N THR A 65 7.83 -10.53 10.45
CA THR A 65 7.47 -9.14 10.17
C THR A 65 6.25 -8.66 10.96
N PRO A 66 5.11 -9.37 11.01
CA PRO A 66 4.00 -8.99 11.90
C PRO A 66 4.37 -9.00 13.39
N VAL A 67 5.23 -9.95 13.85
CA VAL A 67 5.76 -9.95 15.22
C VAL A 67 6.50 -8.66 15.51
N CYS A 68 7.37 -8.23 14.58
CA CYS A 68 8.16 -7.02 14.67
C CYS A 68 7.25 -5.77 14.76
N TYR A 69 6.27 -5.63 13.86
CA TYR A 69 5.35 -4.49 13.87
C TYR A 69 4.57 -4.40 15.18
N LEU A 70 3.99 -5.51 15.62
CA LEU A 70 3.24 -5.54 16.88
C LEU A 70 4.14 -5.34 18.10
N GLY A 71 5.40 -5.82 18.04
CA GLY A 71 6.39 -5.57 19.10
C GLY A 71 6.74 -4.08 19.23
N ILE A 72 6.91 -3.38 18.12
CA ILE A 72 7.13 -1.93 18.13
C ILE A 72 5.93 -1.22 18.77
N VAL A 73 4.72 -1.63 18.40
CA VAL A 73 3.48 -1.06 18.95
C VAL A 73 3.34 -1.38 20.45
N GLN A 74 3.78 -2.58 20.92
CA GLN A 74 3.82 -2.93 22.35
C GLN A 74 4.70 -1.96 23.16
N ALA A 75 5.76 -1.42 22.56
CA ALA A 75 6.60 -0.39 23.18
C ALA A 75 6.00 1.02 23.14
N GLY A 76 4.77 1.20 22.65
CA GLY A 76 4.15 2.52 22.44
C GLY A 76 4.79 3.30 21.29
N CYS A 77 5.59 2.66 20.44
CA CYS A 77 6.27 3.21 19.27
C CYS A 77 5.47 2.93 17.98
N PHE A 78 5.92 3.46 16.85
CA PHE A 78 5.32 3.19 15.54
C PHE A 78 6.38 2.72 14.54
N TYR A 79 5.99 1.88 13.58
CA TYR A 79 6.92 1.28 12.65
C TYR A 79 6.98 2.02 11.31
N ALA A 80 8.17 2.03 10.70
CA ALA A 80 8.44 2.53 9.36
C ALA A 80 9.03 1.37 8.53
N PRO A 81 8.20 0.64 7.78
CA PRO A 81 8.64 -0.52 7.01
C PRO A 81 9.38 -0.07 5.75
N MET A 82 10.36 -0.86 5.33
CA MET A 82 11.18 -0.60 4.15
C MET A 82 11.21 -1.83 3.23
N ASP A 83 10.99 -1.58 1.94
CA ASP A 83 11.01 -2.63 0.90
C ASP A 83 12.45 -3.06 0.59
N LEU A 84 12.74 -4.34 0.80
CA LEU A 84 14.03 -4.97 0.52
C LEU A 84 14.44 -4.93 -0.95
N THR A 85 13.50 -4.70 -1.85
CA THR A 85 13.76 -4.63 -3.30
C THR A 85 14.17 -3.23 -3.76
N MET A 86 14.11 -2.24 -2.85
CA MET A 86 14.55 -0.88 -3.14
C MET A 86 16.08 -0.77 -3.21
N PRO A 87 16.64 0.07 -4.10
CA PRO A 87 18.05 0.39 -4.08
C PRO A 87 18.48 1.03 -2.76
N ALA A 88 19.75 0.83 -2.38
CA ALA A 88 20.31 1.40 -1.14
C ALA A 88 20.18 2.93 -1.08
N SER A 89 20.34 3.64 -2.20
CA SER A 89 20.14 5.09 -2.30
C SER A 89 18.72 5.50 -1.88
N ARG A 90 17.70 4.71 -2.28
CA ARG A 90 16.31 4.95 -1.91
C ARG A 90 16.03 4.67 -0.44
N LEU A 91 16.58 3.58 0.08
CA LEU A 91 16.48 3.24 1.50
C LEU A 91 17.14 4.32 2.36
N ASN A 92 18.31 4.84 1.96
CA ASN A 92 18.98 5.94 2.65
C ASN A 92 18.15 7.24 2.66
N GLN A 93 17.45 7.55 1.56
CA GLN A 93 16.52 8.68 1.53
C GLN A 93 15.39 8.50 2.56
N ILE A 94 14.77 7.31 2.63
CA ILE A 94 13.72 7.00 3.62
C ILE A 94 14.27 7.15 5.04
N LEU A 95 15.44 6.57 5.32
CA LEU A 95 16.09 6.64 6.63
C LEU A 95 16.40 8.08 7.06
N SER A 96 16.80 8.93 6.11
CA SER A 96 17.04 10.35 6.40
C SER A 96 15.77 11.12 6.79
N VAL A 97 14.61 10.69 6.29
CA VAL A 97 13.31 11.30 6.64
C VAL A 97 12.80 10.75 7.98
N VAL A 98 12.88 9.44 8.20
CA VAL A 98 12.35 8.81 9.43
C VAL A 98 13.16 9.23 10.66
N ASP A 99 14.47 9.42 10.54
CA ASP A 99 15.40 9.68 11.65
C ASP A 99 15.21 8.73 12.84
N SER A 100 14.96 7.44 12.57
CA SER A 100 14.81 6.43 13.61
C SER A 100 16.16 6.16 14.31
N LYS A 101 16.12 5.81 15.59
CA LYS A 101 17.31 5.48 16.37
C LYS A 101 17.59 3.98 16.44
N VAL A 102 16.59 3.17 16.07
CA VAL A 102 16.64 1.71 16.01
C VAL A 102 16.11 1.24 14.67
N MET A 103 16.81 0.31 14.03
CA MET A 103 16.36 -0.45 12.87
C MET A 103 16.30 -1.93 13.26
N LEU A 104 15.11 -2.51 13.14
CA LEU A 104 14.93 -3.95 13.28
C LEU A 104 15.11 -4.61 11.91
N VAL A 105 15.93 -5.67 11.88
CA VAL A 105 16.27 -6.37 10.63
C VAL A 105 16.19 -7.88 10.84
N SER A 106 15.65 -8.62 9.87
CA SER A 106 15.76 -10.09 9.90
C SER A 106 17.20 -10.52 9.63
N LYS A 107 17.61 -11.65 10.19
CA LYS A 107 18.98 -12.16 10.10
C LYS A 107 19.50 -12.26 8.66
N GLU A 108 18.64 -12.67 7.75
CA GLU A 108 18.96 -12.78 6.30
C GLU A 108 19.27 -11.44 5.62
N ASN A 109 18.80 -10.31 6.19
CA ASN A 109 18.91 -8.97 5.61
C ASN A 109 19.98 -8.10 6.30
N ILE A 110 20.76 -8.65 7.22
CA ILE A 110 21.75 -7.89 8.00
C ILE A 110 22.85 -7.27 7.12
N GLU A 111 23.26 -7.94 6.04
CA GLU A 111 24.26 -7.41 5.10
C GLU A 111 23.75 -6.19 4.38
N LEU A 112 22.48 -6.21 3.94
CA LEU A 112 21.84 -5.04 3.32
C LEU A 112 21.77 -3.89 4.33
N ALA A 113 21.29 -4.14 5.55
CA ALA A 113 21.20 -3.12 6.59
C ALA A 113 22.56 -2.46 6.89
N ASN A 114 23.65 -3.25 6.98
CA ASN A 114 25.00 -2.74 7.19
C ASN A 114 25.58 -1.96 6.00
N SER A 115 25.04 -2.12 4.81
CA SER A 115 25.44 -1.37 3.62
C SER A 115 24.79 0.00 3.53
N LEU A 116 23.78 0.30 4.38
CA LEU A 116 23.07 1.58 4.38
C LEU A 116 23.79 2.64 5.20
N GLU A 117 23.55 3.91 4.87
CA GLU A 117 24.07 5.08 5.62
C GLU A 117 23.28 5.33 6.92
N TYR A 118 23.06 4.27 7.69
CA TYR A 118 22.28 4.33 8.92
C TYR A 118 23.18 4.60 10.13
N LYS A 119 22.77 5.54 10.99
CA LYS A 119 23.55 5.96 12.17
C LYS A 119 23.00 5.43 13.51
N GLY A 120 21.80 4.81 13.47
CA GLY A 120 21.18 4.22 14.66
C GLY A 120 21.69 2.81 14.96
N GLU A 121 21.07 2.17 15.94
CA GLU A 121 21.36 0.78 16.32
C GLU A 121 20.64 -0.17 15.35
N ILE A 122 21.39 -1.07 14.70
CA ILE A 122 20.84 -2.18 13.89
C ILE A 122 20.71 -3.40 14.77
N VAL A 123 19.51 -3.97 14.83
CA VAL A 123 19.18 -5.08 15.73
C VAL A 123 18.56 -6.22 14.95
N VAL A 124 19.10 -7.41 15.09
CA VAL A 124 18.55 -8.63 14.51
C VAL A 124 17.32 -9.04 15.31
N ILE A 125 16.18 -9.16 14.63
CA ILE A 125 14.87 -9.41 15.28
C ILE A 125 14.91 -10.76 16.02
N GLU A 126 15.47 -11.79 15.40
CA GLU A 126 15.57 -13.15 15.96
C GLU A 126 16.32 -13.18 17.29
N ASP A 127 17.29 -12.29 17.51
CA ASP A 127 18.07 -12.21 18.74
C ASP A 127 17.29 -11.63 19.93
N ILE A 128 16.15 -10.99 19.68
CA ILE A 128 15.33 -10.33 20.71
C ILE A 128 13.96 -10.97 20.93
N LEU A 129 13.61 -12.03 20.18
CA LEU A 129 12.31 -12.74 20.30
C LEU A 129 12.11 -13.40 21.69
N ASP A 130 13.22 -13.78 22.35
CA ASP A 130 13.21 -14.40 23.68
C ASP A 130 13.58 -13.42 24.82
N THR A 131 13.52 -12.10 24.53
CA THR A 131 13.73 -11.09 25.58
C THR A 131 12.73 -11.29 26.72
N GLN A 132 13.21 -11.22 27.96
CA GLN A 132 12.33 -11.29 29.12
C GLN A 132 11.27 -10.19 29.07
N ILE A 133 10.01 -10.59 29.10
CA ILE A 133 8.87 -9.68 29.08
C ILE A 133 8.83 -8.87 30.38
N ASP A 134 8.74 -7.57 30.26
CA ASP A 134 8.59 -6.61 31.34
C ASP A 134 7.22 -5.92 31.21
N GLU A 135 6.20 -6.52 31.80
CA GLU A 135 4.83 -6.04 31.70
C GLU A 135 4.63 -4.62 32.28
N ASP A 136 5.35 -4.28 33.35
CA ASP A 136 5.21 -2.98 33.98
C ASP A 136 5.80 -1.88 33.10
N LEU A 137 6.94 -2.17 32.46
CA LEU A 137 7.54 -1.29 31.46
C LEU A 137 6.62 -1.08 30.24
N LEU A 138 6.04 -2.17 29.70
CA LEU A 138 5.10 -2.09 28.59
C LEU A 138 3.85 -1.29 28.96
N LYS A 139 3.25 -1.53 30.15
CA LYS A 139 2.11 -0.74 30.64
C LYS A 139 2.48 0.73 30.79
N SER A 140 3.68 1.03 31.27
CA SER A 140 4.16 2.42 31.38
C SER A 140 4.33 3.08 30.02
N ALA A 141 4.91 2.38 29.04
CA ALA A 141 5.11 2.85 27.67
C ALA A 141 3.77 3.13 26.96
N GLN A 142 2.75 2.32 27.25
CA GLN A 142 1.42 2.43 26.65
C GLN A 142 0.47 3.42 27.37
N LYS A 143 0.90 3.97 28.53
CA LYS A 143 0.01 4.77 29.39
C LYS A 143 -0.66 5.96 28.71
N ASN A 144 0.07 6.62 27.80
CA ASN A 144 -0.41 7.79 27.08
C ASN A 144 -0.87 7.48 25.64
N LEU A 145 -0.83 6.20 25.25
CA LEU A 145 -1.24 5.78 23.93
C LEU A 145 -2.76 5.95 23.77
N THR A 146 -3.15 6.65 22.73
CA THR A 146 -4.54 6.89 22.36
C THR A 146 -4.86 6.22 21.02
N GLU A 147 -6.11 6.17 20.67
CA GLU A 147 -6.54 5.74 19.33
C GLU A 147 -6.00 6.60 18.18
N TYR A 148 -5.60 7.85 18.48
CA TYR A 148 -5.01 8.78 17.52
C TYR A 148 -3.48 8.75 17.52
N SER A 149 -2.84 7.98 18.39
CA SER A 149 -1.39 7.79 18.35
C SER A 149 -0.96 7.14 17.03
N PRO A 150 0.24 7.48 16.52
CA PRO A 150 0.79 6.88 15.31
C PRO A 150 0.91 5.37 15.42
N LEU A 151 0.58 4.66 14.35
CA LEU A 151 0.74 3.21 14.24
C LEU A 151 1.88 2.85 13.27
N TYR A 152 1.93 3.52 12.13
CA TYR A 152 2.98 3.33 11.13
C TYR A 152 3.19 4.56 10.26
N VAL A 153 4.35 4.58 9.58
CA VAL A 153 4.65 5.50 8.49
C VAL A 153 5.00 4.69 7.24
N ILE A 154 4.15 4.72 6.23
CA ILE A 154 4.39 4.03 4.96
C ILE A 154 4.83 5.05 3.90
N PHE A 155 5.96 4.77 3.23
CA PHE A 155 6.55 5.65 2.24
C PHE A 155 5.97 5.41 0.85
N THR A 156 5.70 6.52 0.15
CA THR A 156 5.25 6.53 -1.25
C THR A 156 6.13 7.47 -2.07
N SER A 157 6.06 7.36 -3.40
CA SER A 157 6.74 8.29 -4.30
C SER A 157 6.32 9.73 -4.04
N GLY A 158 7.27 10.65 -4.16
CA GLY A 158 7.06 12.08 -3.96
C GLY A 158 7.42 12.90 -5.20
N SER A 159 6.61 13.87 -5.57
CA SER A 159 6.84 14.74 -6.74
C SER A 159 8.15 15.53 -6.71
N SER A 160 8.77 15.68 -5.53
CA SER A 160 10.10 16.30 -5.35
C SER A 160 11.26 15.34 -5.50
N GLY A 161 11.04 14.07 -5.85
CA GLY A 161 12.07 13.03 -5.91
C GLY A 161 12.48 12.46 -4.54
N ILE A 162 11.90 12.95 -3.45
CA ILE A 162 12.09 12.42 -2.08
C ILE A 162 10.83 11.67 -1.67
N PRO A 163 10.94 10.44 -1.12
CA PRO A 163 9.79 9.70 -0.63
C PRO A 163 9.01 10.49 0.43
N LYS A 164 7.69 10.42 0.39
CA LYS A 164 6.82 10.99 1.42
C LYS A 164 6.28 9.88 2.32
N GLY A 165 6.45 10.03 3.63
CA GLY A 165 5.95 9.09 4.63
C GLY A 165 4.54 9.46 5.04
N VAL A 166 3.56 8.60 4.78
CA VAL A 166 2.17 8.78 5.24
C VAL A 166 2.03 8.17 6.63
N ILE A 167 1.74 9.02 7.62
CA ILE A 167 1.58 8.59 9.02
C ILE A 167 0.12 8.28 9.33
N THR A 168 -0.15 7.07 9.81
CA THR A 168 -1.50 6.57 10.07
C THR A 168 -1.68 6.23 11.55
N SER A 169 -2.86 6.56 12.10
CA SER A 169 -3.20 6.28 13.50
C SER A 169 -3.80 4.88 13.69
N HIS A 170 -3.86 4.40 14.94
CA HIS A 170 -4.62 3.22 15.30
C HIS A 170 -6.09 3.34 14.90
N ASN A 171 -6.72 4.49 15.17
CA ASN A 171 -8.12 4.74 14.83
C ASN A 171 -8.39 4.61 13.34
N SER A 172 -7.56 5.22 12.50
CA SER A 172 -7.78 5.20 11.04
C SER A 172 -7.74 3.77 10.50
N LEU A 173 -6.79 2.95 10.98
CA LEU A 173 -6.71 1.55 10.58
C LEU A 173 -7.89 0.74 11.10
N MET A 174 -8.24 0.86 12.40
CA MET A 174 -9.36 0.09 12.98
C MET A 174 -10.70 0.42 12.31
N CYS A 175 -10.97 1.69 12.06
CA CYS A 175 -12.17 2.11 11.32
C CYS A 175 -12.22 1.52 9.91
N TYR A 176 -11.08 1.43 9.23
CA TYR A 176 -11.00 0.80 7.92
C TYR A 176 -11.27 -0.70 7.98
N LEU A 177 -10.65 -1.42 8.94
CA LEU A 177 -10.84 -2.85 9.10
C LEU A 177 -12.30 -3.20 9.46
N ASP A 178 -12.90 -2.45 10.39
CA ASP A 178 -14.31 -2.61 10.76
C ASP A 178 -15.22 -2.40 9.54
N ALA A 179 -15.00 -1.31 8.79
CA ALA A 179 -15.80 -0.99 7.61
C ALA A 179 -15.65 -2.02 6.48
N LEU A 180 -14.45 -2.53 6.26
CA LEU A 180 -14.20 -3.62 5.32
C LEU A 180 -14.88 -4.91 5.78
N ASN A 181 -14.75 -5.24 7.06
CA ASN A 181 -15.33 -6.48 7.60
C ASN A 181 -16.86 -6.48 7.60
N GLU A 182 -17.51 -5.33 7.71
CA GLU A 182 -18.95 -5.22 7.49
C GLU A 182 -19.39 -5.65 6.08
N VAL A 183 -18.48 -5.53 5.08
CA VAL A 183 -18.75 -5.90 3.68
C VAL A 183 -18.44 -7.38 3.41
N ILE A 184 -17.28 -7.87 3.89
CA ILE A 184 -16.80 -9.21 3.54
C ILE A 184 -17.08 -10.28 4.58
N ASP A 185 -17.54 -9.92 5.77
CA ASP A 185 -17.96 -10.80 6.86
C ASP A 185 -16.96 -11.94 7.16
N LEU A 186 -15.71 -11.54 7.48
CA LEU A 186 -14.68 -12.49 7.88
C LEU A 186 -14.92 -13.00 9.30
N ASN A 187 -14.64 -14.27 9.48
CA ASN A 187 -14.73 -14.94 10.77
C ASN A 187 -13.52 -15.88 10.99
N ASP A 188 -13.53 -16.60 12.10
CA ASP A 188 -12.44 -17.45 12.52
C ASP A 188 -12.26 -18.74 11.69
N THR A 189 -13.14 -19.03 10.76
CA THR A 189 -12.95 -20.14 9.79
C THR A 189 -12.32 -19.71 8.49
N ASP A 190 -12.18 -18.41 8.25
CA ASP A 190 -11.58 -17.88 7.04
C ASP A 190 -10.04 -17.99 7.04
N ILE A 191 -9.49 -18.20 5.85
CA ILE A 191 -8.05 -18.23 5.59
C ILE A 191 -7.76 -17.25 4.46
N LEU A 192 -6.95 -16.23 4.79
CA LEU A 192 -6.50 -15.23 3.82
C LEU A 192 -5.20 -15.69 3.14
N ALA A 193 -4.98 -15.25 1.89
CA ALA A 193 -3.68 -15.39 1.24
C ALA A 193 -3.09 -14.01 0.95
N ASN A 194 -1.94 -13.73 1.57
CA ASN A 194 -1.22 -12.47 1.35
C ASN A 194 -0.53 -12.47 -0.01
N GLN A 195 -0.72 -11.42 -0.78
CA GLN A 195 -0.05 -11.16 -2.06
C GLN A 195 0.90 -9.95 -1.98
N SER A 196 0.48 -8.91 -1.32
CA SER A 196 1.21 -7.65 -1.26
C SER A 196 2.47 -7.77 -0.39
N PRO A 197 3.55 -7.04 -0.70
CA PRO A 197 4.67 -6.85 0.21
C PRO A 197 4.17 -6.34 1.57
N LEU A 198 4.73 -6.83 2.69
CA LEU A 198 4.26 -6.48 4.03
C LEU A 198 4.61 -5.04 4.45
N ASP A 199 5.50 -4.39 3.74
CA ASP A 199 5.86 -2.97 3.85
C ASP A 199 4.92 -2.02 3.07
N TYR A 200 3.93 -2.57 2.35
CA TYR A 200 3.00 -1.80 1.54
C TYR A 200 1.62 -1.67 2.19
N ILE A 201 0.93 -0.54 1.93
CA ILE A 201 -0.37 -0.23 2.57
C ILE A 201 -1.43 -1.33 2.35
N ALA A 202 -1.40 -2.03 1.23
CA ALA A 202 -2.37 -3.09 0.96
C ALA A 202 -2.27 -4.27 1.95
N ALA A 203 -1.09 -4.53 2.50
CA ALA A 203 -0.85 -5.64 3.41
C ALA A 203 -1.46 -5.44 4.81
N VAL A 204 -1.89 -4.24 5.17
CA VAL A 204 -2.55 -4.00 6.48
C VAL A 204 -3.79 -4.89 6.65
N ARG A 205 -4.45 -5.27 5.55
CA ARG A 205 -5.57 -6.21 5.58
C ARG A 205 -5.12 -7.60 6.03
N ASP A 206 -4.06 -8.09 5.42
CA ASP A 206 -3.54 -9.44 5.69
C ASP A 206 -2.90 -9.55 7.07
N ILE A 207 -2.39 -8.43 7.62
CA ILE A 207 -1.76 -8.38 8.94
C ILE A 207 -2.81 -8.22 10.05
N TYR A 208 -3.80 -7.34 9.88
CA TYR A 208 -4.66 -6.93 10.99
C TYR A 208 -6.07 -7.51 10.97
N LEU A 209 -6.61 -7.92 9.80
CA LEU A 209 -7.91 -8.62 9.75
C LEU A 209 -7.92 -9.91 10.58
N PRO A 210 -6.85 -10.74 10.61
CA PRO A 210 -6.80 -11.90 11.49
C PRO A 210 -6.97 -11.55 12.96
N LEU A 211 -6.38 -10.45 13.44
CA LEU A 211 -6.50 -10.01 14.84
C LEU A 211 -7.94 -9.62 15.20
N MET A 212 -8.71 -9.16 14.21
CA MET A 212 -10.10 -8.77 14.40
C MET A 212 -11.04 -9.97 14.35
N SER A 213 -10.88 -10.85 13.36
CA SER A 213 -11.80 -11.93 13.03
C SER A 213 -11.46 -13.28 13.66
N GLY A 214 -10.19 -13.51 14.01
CA GLY A 214 -9.65 -14.83 14.35
C GLY A 214 -9.27 -15.67 13.14
N ALA A 215 -9.27 -15.12 11.94
CA ALA A 215 -8.83 -15.78 10.70
C ALA A 215 -7.33 -16.12 10.72
N GLU A 216 -6.89 -16.91 9.75
CA GLU A 216 -5.47 -17.20 9.47
C GLU A 216 -5.04 -16.42 8.23
N THR A 217 -3.78 -15.97 8.14
CA THR A 217 -3.18 -15.47 6.89
C THR A 217 -2.02 -16.37 6.47
N VAL A 218 -2.06 -16.84 5.23
CA VAL A 218 -0.98 -17.54 4.53
C VAL A 218 -0.18 -16.53 3.72
N ILE A 219 1.13 -16.43 3.96
CA ILE A 219 2.07 -15.63 3.18
C ILE A 219 2.46 -16.46 1.95
N VAL A 220 1.92 -16.10 0.78
CA VAL A 220 2.18 -16.85 -0.46
C VAL A 220 3.54 -16.43 -1.04
N PRO A 221 4.46 -17.36 -1.34
CA PRO A 221 5.75 -17.03 -1.95
C PRO A 221 5.60 -16.24 -3.25
N LYS A 222 6.43 -15.20 -3.42
CA LYS A 222 6.32 -14.26 -4.56
C LYS A 222 6.46 -14.95 -5.92
N ASN A 223 7.29 -15.98 -6.03
CA ASN A 223 7.50 -16.74 -7.26
C ASN A 223 6.26 -17.53 -7.71
N GLU A 224 5.36 -17.92 -6.80
CA GLU A 224 4.15 -18.67 -7.15
C GLU A 224 3.19 -17.84 -8.02
N PHE A 225 3.15 -16.52 -7.84
CA PHE A 225 2.32 -15.61 -8.65
C PHE A 225 2.72 -15.58 -10.14
N ALA A 226 3.94 -15.96 -10.49
CA ALA A 226 4.44 -16.03 -11.87
C ALA A 226 4.26 -17.41 -12.51
N MET A 227 3.70 -18.40 -11.78
CA MET A 227 3.69 -19.80 -12.18
C MET A 227 2.28 -20.37 -12.44
N GLY A 228 1.35 -19.56 -12.94
CA GLY A 228 0.04 -20.04 -13.41
C GLY A 228 -0.71 -20.88 -12.36
N GLY A 229 -1.00 -22.15 -12.66
CA GLY A 229 -1.76 -23.06 -11.82
C GLY A 229 -1.15 -23.37 -10.46
N ARG A 230 0.18 -23.29 -10.31
CA ARG A 230 0.84 -23.51 -9.02
C ARG A 230 0.39 -22.56 -7.92
N LEU A 231 0.04 -21.33 -8.27
CA LEU A 231 -0.59 -20.39 -7.30
C LEU A 231 -1.88 -20.98 -6.75
N PHE A 232 -2.74 -21.52 -7.62
CA PHE A 232 -4.01 -22.10 -7.20
C PHE A 232 -3.84 -23.41 -6.43
N ASP A 233 -2.79 -24.20 -6.71
CA ASP A 233 -2.42 -25.35 -5.89
C ASP A 233 -2.05 -24.92 -4.46
N VAL A 234 -1.33 -23.81 -4.30
CA VAL A 234 -1.02 -23.25 -2.97
C VAL A 234 -2.29 -22.79 -2.26
N LEU A 235 -3.20 -22.08 -2.96
CA LEU A 235 -4.49 -21.67 -2.39
C LEU A 235 -5.32 -22.87 -1.95
N ASN A 236 -5.37 -23.93 -2.75
CA ASN A 236 -6.08 -25.18 -2.44
C ASN A 236 -5.42 -25.97 -1.30
N LYS A 237 -4.08 -26.07 -1.29
CA LYS A 237 -3.34 -26.72 -0.19
C LYS A 237 -3.72 -26.16 1.17
N TYR A 238 -3.82 -24.84 1.26
CA TYR A 238 -4.15 -24.16 2.51
C TYR A 238 -5.64 -23.84 2.68
N LYS A 239 -6.49 -24.26 1.73
CA LYS A 239 -7.95 -24.01 1.73
C LYS A 239 -8.29 -22.54 1.88
N VAL A 240 -7.61 -21.68 1.13
CA VAL A 240 -7.78 -20.23 1.17
C VAL A 240 -9.21 -19.86 0.77
N THR A 241 -9.90 -19.12 1.65
CA THR A 241 -11.29 -18.65 1.44
C THR A 241 -11.36 -17.21 0.95
N THR A 242 -10.33 -16.43 1.24
CA THR A 242 -10.35 -14.97 1.03
C THR A 242 -9.02 -14.48 0.46
N ILE A 243 -9.11 -13.59 -0.52
CA ILE A 243 -7.94 -12.83 -1.01
C ILE A 243 -8.25 -11.32 -0.98
N CYS A 244 -7.22 -10.53 -0.59
CA CYS A 244 -7.24 -9.08 -0.63
C CYS A 244 -6.07 -8.58 -1.46
N TRP A 245 -6.15 -8.71 -2.78
CA TRP A 245 -5.02 -8.53 -3.69
C TRP A 245 -5.05 -7.18 -4.43
N SER A 246 -3.94 -6.87 -5.06
CA SER A 246 -3.91 -5.80 -6.07
C SER A 246 -4.64 -6.27 -7.34
N ALA A 247 -5.17 -5.32 -8.13
CA ALA A 247 -5.72 -5.65 -9.45
C ALA A 247 -4.68 -6.38 -10.34
N ALA A 248 -3.39 -6.05 -10.21
CA ALA A 248 -2.32 -6.78 -10.88
C ALA A 248 -2.19 -8.24 -10.41
N GLY A 249 -2.39 -8.50 -9.10
CA GLY A 249 -2.43 -9.84 -8.53
C GLY A 249 -3.58 -10.69 -9.08
N MET A 250 -4.69 -10.07 -9.46
CA MET A 250 -5.80 -10.72 -10.15
C MET A 250 -5.53 -10.92 -11.65
N GLU A 251 -4.92 -9.93 -12.30
CA GLU A 251 -4.66 -9.96 -13.74
C GLU A 251 -3.66 -11.04 -14.14
N VAL A 252 -2.56 -11.18 -13.40
CA VAL A 252 -1.44 -12.06 -13.78
C VAL A 252 -1.87 -13.53 -13.90
N PRO A 253 -2.53 -14.17 -12.91
CA PRO A 253 -2.99 -15.55 -13.03
C PRO A 253 -3.98 -15.74 -14.20
N ALA A 254 -4.93 -14.81 -14.35
CA ALA A 254 -5.91 -14.88 -15.45
C ALA A 254 -5.22 -14.77 -16.83
N LYS A 255 -4.23 -13.89 -16.96
CA LYS A 255 -3.45 -13.71 -18.20
C LYS A 255 -2.57 -14.90 -18.54
N LEU A 256 -2.04 -15.59 -17.54
CA LEU A 256 -1.19 -16.76 -17.71
C LEU A 256 -1.98 -18.07 -17.91
N GLY A 257 -3.33 -18.02 -17.93
CA GLY A 257 -4.15 -19.22 -18.10
C GLY A 257 -4.18 -20.13 -16.87
N ALA A 258 -3.97 -19.59 -15.67
CA ALA A 258 -3.95 -20.41 -14.45
C ALA A 258 -5.22 -21.24 -14.25
N PHE A 259 -6.37 -20.73 -14.70
CA PHE A 259 -7.66 -21.44 -14.63
C PHE A 259 -7.76 -22.65 -15.58
N ASP A 260 -6.91 -22.75 -16.58
CA ASP A 260 -6.84 -23.95 -17.46
C ASP A 260 -6.10 -25.11 -16.76
N GLU A 261 -5.31 -24.81 -15.71
CA GLU A 261 -4.53 -25.80 -14.97
C GLU A 261 -5.19 -26.20 -13.65
N ALA A 262 -5.75 -25.24 -12.89
CA ALA A 262 -6.39 -25.47 -11.59
C ALA A 262 -7.45 -24.41 -11.30
N VAL A 263 -8.35 -24.67 -10.32
CA VAL A 263 -9.32 -23.71 -9.79
C VAL A 263 -9.13 -23.61 -8.28
N PRO A 264 -9.15 -22.42 -7.68
CA PRO A 264 -9.08 -22.25 -6.21
C PRO A 264 -10.42 -22.58 -5.57
N GLU A 265 -10.63 -23.86 -5.22
CA GLU A 265 -11.92 -24.48 -4.86
C GLU A 265 -12.58 -23.89 -3.62
N TYR A 266 -11.79 -23.34 -2.68
CA TYR A 266 -12.27 -22.82 -1.41
C TYR A 266 -12.50 -21.31 -1.41
N LEU A 267 -12.09 -20.63 -2.50
CA LEU A 267 -12.10 -19.17 -2.57
C LEU A 267 -13.51 -18.63 -2.77
N THR A 268 -14.00 -17.89 -1.80
CA THR A 268 -15.36 -17.34 -1.78
C THR A 268 -15.42 -15.81 -1.69
N LYS A 269 -14.34 -15.17 -1.24
CA LYS A 269 -14.27 -13.71 -1.02
C LYS A 269 -13.04 -13.15 -1.74
N ILE A 270 -13.27 -12.28 -2.71
CA ILE A 270 -12.24 -11.73 -3.58
C ILE A 270 -12.32 -10.21 -3.54
N VAL A 271 -11.37 -9.61 -2.82
CA VAL A 271 -11.23 -8.15 -2.70
C VAL A 271 -10.04 -7.70 -3.51
N PHE A 272 -10.22 -6.69 -4.36
CA PHE A 272 -9.12 -6.16 -5.16
C PHE A 272 -9.12 -4.63 -5.18
N SER A 273 -7.93 -4.05 -5.36
CA SER A 273 -7.73 -2.60 -5.30
C SER A 273 -6.43 -2.18 -5.99
N GLY A 274 -6.12 -0.89 -5.93
CA GLY A 274 -4.81 -0.34 -6.31
C GLY A 274 -4.74 0.17 -7.75
N SER A 275 -5.43 -0.46 -8.69
CA SER A 275 -5.55 0.00 -10.08
C SER A 275 -6.85 -0.53 -10.70
N VAL A 276 -7.18 -0.06 -11.89
CA VAL A 276 -8.33 -0.57 -12.65
C VAL A 276 -8.04 -2.02 -13.07
N LEU A 277 -8.96 -2.93 -12.73
CA LEU A 277 -8.95 -4.31 -13.23
C LEU A 277 -9.74 -4.35 -14.55
N PRO A 278 -9.15 -4.71 -15.70
CA PRO A 278 -9.88 -4.81 -16.96
C PRO A 278 -10.98 -5.88 -16.90
N GLY A 279 -12.15 -5.55 -17.45
CA GLY A 279 -13.34 -6.40 -17.41
C GLY A 279 -13.11 -7.82 -17.91
N LYS A 280 -12.27 -8.00 -18.95
CA LYS A 280 -11.90 -9.33 -19.48
C LYS A 280 -11.27 -10.25 -18.44
N TYR A 281 -10.45 -9.73 -17.51
CA TYR A 281 -9.82 -10.55 -16.46
C TYR A 281 -10.79 -10.83 -15.32
N LEU A 282 -11.60 -9.83 -14.94
CA LEU A 282 -12.68 -10.07 -13.98
C LEU A 282 -13.67 -11.15 -14.47
N LYS A 283 -14.03 -11.10 -15.76
CA LYS A 283 -14.87 -12.10 -16.40
C LYS A 283 -14.30 -13.51 -16.25
N ILE A 284 -13.00 -13.70 -16.47
CA ILE A 284 -12.33 -15.01 -16.30
C ILE A 284 -12.50 -15.51 -14.85
N TRP A 285 -12.28 -14.65 -13.85
CA TRP A 285 -12.46 -15.00 -12.44
C TRP A 285 -13.93 -15.35 -12.13
N GLN A 286 -14.90 -14.55 -12.58
CA GLN A 286 -16.33 -14.82 -12.36
C GLN A 286 -16.83 -16.07 -13.06
N ASP A 287 -16.34 -16.37 -14.27
CA ASP A 287 -16.73 -17.56 -15.02
C ASP A 287 -16.25 -18.83 -14.31
N ASN A 288 -15.10 -18.82 -13.64
CA ASN A 288 -14.53 -19.95 -12.91
C ASN A 288 -14.99 -20.01 -11.43
N LEU A 289 -15.36 -18.87 -10.83
CA LEU A 289 -15.81 -18.78 -9.44
C LEU A 289 -17.18 -18.07 -9.35
N PRO A 290 -18.25 -18.66 -9.90
CA PRO A 290 -19.55 -17.98 -10.06
C PRO A 290 -20.24 -17.68 -8.73
N ASN A 291 -19.84 -18.32 -7.63
CA ASN A 291 -20.41 -18.13 -6.31
C ASN A 291 -19.55 -17.25 -5.39
N ALA A 292 -18.41 -16.79 -5.85
CA ALA A 292 -17.54 -15.93 -5.06
C ALA A 292 -18.04 -14.47 -5.06
N MET A 293 -17.89 -13.80 -3.93
CA MET A 293 -18.11 -12.37 -3.80
C MET A 293 -16.89 -11.63 -4.39
N PHE A 294 -17.13 -10.63 -5.24
CA PHE A 294 -16.11 -9.76 -5.79
C PHE A 294 -16.29 -8.33 -5.27
N VAL A 295 -15.25 -7.76 -4.69
CA VAL A 295 -15.30 -6.40 -4.13
C VAL A 295 -14.15 -5.57 -4.71
N ASN A 296 -14.50 -4.57 -5.52
CA ASN A 296 -13.56 -3.56 -6.00
C ASN A 296 -13.44 -2.44 -4.96
N GLN A 297 -12.21 -2.09 -4.57
CA GLN A 297 -11.94 -1.03 -3.61
C GLN A 297 -11.10 0.08 -4.24
N TYR A 298 -11.32 1.30 -3.78
CA TYR A 298 -10.52 2.45 -4.14
C TYR A 298 -10.12 3.25 -2.90
N GLY A 299 -8.88 3.72 -2.89
CA GLY A 299 -8.35 4.67 -1.93
C GLY A 299 -6.84 4.84 -2.09
N PRO A 300 -6.30 6.03 -1.79
CA PRO A 300 -4.87 6.28 -1.65
C PRO A 300 -4.40 5.91 -0.24
N THR A 301 -3.07 5.86 -0.05
CA THR A 301 -2.43 5.58 1.25
C THR A 301 -2.89 6.56 2.33
N GLU A 302 -3.11 7.80 1.95
CA GLU A 302 -3.55 8.90 2.80
C GLU A 302 -4.98 8.74 3.36
N THR A 303 -5.73 7.74 2.86
CA THR A 303 -7.06 7.36 3.36
C THR A 303 -7.10 5.93 3.88
N THR A 304 -5.97 5.45 4.38
CA THR A 304 -5.81 4.14 5.02
C THR A 304 -6.31 3.00 4.16
N ALA A 305 -5.56 2.72 3.08
CA ALA A 305 -5.79 1.68 2.08
C ALA A 305 -6.98 1.91 1.14
N SER A 306 -8.21 2.07 1.64
CA SER A 306 -9.37 2.27 0.78
C SER A 306 -10.46 3.10 1.47
N CYS A 307 -11.16 3.93 0.70
CA CYS A 307 -12.23 4.79 1.20
C CYS A 307 -13.59 4.53 0.54
N THR A 308 -13.61 3.81 -0.57
CA THR A 308 -14.85 3.35 -1.23
C THR A 308 -14.75 1.88 -1.61
N TYR A 309 -15.90 1.26 -1.84
CA TYR A 309 -16.02 -0.11 -2.30
C TYR A 309 -17.23 -0.30 -3.22
N HIS A 310 -17.11 -1.27 -4.12
CA HIS A 310 -18.16 -1.74 -5.00
C HIS A 310 -18.23 -3.26 -4.94
N VAL A 311 -19.34 -3.81 -4.48
CA VAL A 311 -19.64 -5.24 -4.62
C VAL A 311 -20.10 -5.44 -6.07
N VAL A 312 -19.42 -6.31 -6.81
CA VAL A 312 -19.71 -6.55 -8.22
C VAL A 312 -20.77 -7.62 -8.33
N ASP A 313 -22.02 -7.20 -8.45
CA ASP A 313 -23.18 -8.09 -8.57
C ASP A 313 -23.48 -8.47 -10.03
N GLU A 314 -23.02 -7.64 -10.98
CA GLU A 314 -23.20 -7.88 -12.42
C GLU A 314 -22.11 -8.80 -12.98
N LYS A 315 -22.46 -9.56 -14.02
CA LYS A 315 -21.51 -10.35 -14.79
C LYS A 315 -20.68 -9.45 -15.70
N ALA A 316 -19.35 -9.49 -15.52
CA ALA A 316 -18.44 -8.67 -16.32
C ALA A 316 -18.39 -9.12 -17.78
N THR A 317 -18.22 -8.17 -18.68
CA THR A 317 -17.87 -8.34 -20.11
C THR A 317 -16.44 -7.84 -20.34
N GLU A 318 -15.93 -7.99 -21.55
CA GLU A 318 -14.61 -7.47 -21.90
C GLU A 318 -14.53 -5.93 -21.79
N GLU A 319 -15.65 -5.26 -22.06
CA GLU A 319 -15.78 -3.80 -22.05
C GLU A 319 -16.18 -3.24 -20.67
N THR A 320 -16.41 -4.09 -19.68
CA THR A 320 -16.85 -3.64 -18.36
C THR A 320 -15.82 -2.68 -17.74
N VAL A 321 -16.29 -1.48 -17.41
CA VAL A 321 -15.58 -0.49 -16.60
C VAL A 321 -16.17 -0.52 -15.20
N LEU A 322 -15.36 -0.97 -14.25
CA LEU A 322 -15.82 -1.10 -12.87
C LEU A 322 -15.96 0.25 -12.18
N SER A 323 -17.10 0.45 -11.52
CA SER A 323 -17.26 1.51 -10.54
C SER A 323 -16.28 1.34 -9.39
N ILE A 324 -15.85 2.44 -8.78
CA ILE A 324 -15.17 2.44 -7.47
C ILE A 324 -16.18 2.53 -6.31
N GLY A 325 -17.47 2.51 -6.62
CA GLY A 325 -18.57 2.26 -5.72
C GLY A 325 -18.97 3.43 -4.82
N LYS A 326 -19.24 3.10 -3.57
CA LYS A 326 -19.75 4.04 -2.55
C LYS A 326 -18.75 4.16 -1.39
N PRO A 327 -18.79 5.27 -0.64
CA PRO A 327 -17.96 5.39 0.55
C PRO A 327 -18.28 4.30 1.57
N TYR A 328 -17.27 3.87 2.29
CA TYR A 328 -17.46 3.04 3.47
C TYR A 328 -18.26 3.78 4.54
N LYS A 329 -18.84 3.02 5.46
CA LYS A 329 -19.56 3.57 6.60
C LYS A 329 -18.72 4.59 7.38
N HIS A 330 -19.33 5.72 7.72
CA HIS A 330 -18.68 6.87 8.37
C HIS A 330 -17.67 7.65 7.53
N TYR A 331 -17.47 7.29 6.24
CA TYR A 331 -16.66 8.06 5.32
C TYR A 331 -17.54 8.93 4.44
N LYS A 332 -17.01 10.06 4.01
CA LYS A 332 -17.68 10.95 3.07
C LYS A 332 -16.81 11.17 1.85
N ILE A 333 -17.42 11.10 0.69
CA ILE A 333 -16.81 11.50 -0.58
C ILE A 333 -17.47 12.80 -1.03
N LEU A 334 -16.64 13.77 -1.34
CA LEU A 334 -17.04 15.03 -1.93
C LEU A 334 -16.41 15.10 -3.33
N LEU A 335 -17.18 15.57 -4.31
CA LEU A 335 -16.63 15.94 -5.62
C LEU A 335 -16.58 17.47 -5.68
N LEU A 336 -15.37 18.02 -5.80
CA LEU A 336 -15.15 19.46 -5.83
C LEU A 336 -14.63 19.92 -7.19
N SER A 337 -15.12 21.08 -7.63
CA SER A 337 -14.59 21.83 -8.76
C SER A 337 -13.21 22.44 -8.43
N GLU A 338 -12.57 23.09 -9.42
CA GLU A 338 -11.33 23.84 -9.21
C GLU A 338 -11.50 24.99 -8.20
N ASP A 339 -12.70 25.57 -8.15
CA ASP A 339 -13.06 26.67 -7.21
C ASP A 339 -13.46 26.14 -5.82
N ASN A 340 -13.29 24.83 -5.56
CA ASN A 340 -13.68 24.12 -4.34
C ASN A 340 -15.19 24.18 -4.03
N GLU A 341 -16.03 24.27 -5.05
CA GLU A 341 -17.48 24.15 -4.94
C GLU A 341 -17.92 22.71 -5.26
N THR A 342 -19.08 22.31 -4.72
CA THR A 342 -19.67 21.00 -5.02
C THR A 342 -20.09 20.95 -6.48
N VAL A 343 -19.72 19.87 -7.19
CA VAL A 343 -20.24 19.61 -8.55
C VAL A 343 -21.58 18.85 -8.47
N SER A 344 -22.42 19.03 -9.48
CA SER A 344 -23.69 18.32 -9.59
C SER A 344 -23.48 16.83 -9.91
N LYS A 345 -24.49 16.02 -9.65
CA LYS A 345 -24.50 14.61 -10.06
C LYS A 345 -24.36 14.50 -11.58
N GLY A 346 -23.48 13.63 -12.05
CA GLY A 346 -23.14 13.49 -13.46
C GLY A 346 -22.01 14.41 -13.94
N GLU A 347 -21.60 15.40 -13.14
CA GLU A 347 -20.46 16.26 -13.47
C GLU A 347 -19.15 15.70 -12.88
N VAL A 348 -18.03 16.09 -13.49
CA VAL A 348 -16.69 15.69 -13.09
C VAL A 348 -16.16 16.62 -12.00
N GLY A 349 -15.64 16.04 -10.93
CA GLY A 349 -14.97 16.78 -9.87
C GLY A 349 -13.78 16.03 -9.30
N GLU A 350 -12.94 16.73 -8.53
CA GLU A 350 -11.87 16.11 -7.75
C GLU A 350 -12.46 15.31 -6.59
N ILE A 351 -12.07 14.05 -6.48
CA ILE A 351 -12.45 13.18 -5.36
C ILE A 351 -11.76 13.68 -4.10
N CYS A 352 -12.56 14.12 -3.13
CA CYS A 352 -12.09 14.52 -1.81
C CYS A 352 -12.69 13.61 -0.75
N VAL A 353 -11.90 13.22 0.23
CA VAL A 353 -12.29 12.23 1.25
C VAL A 353 -12.31 12.88 2.62
N SER A 354 -13.35 12.64 3.40
CA SER A 354 -13.44 12.99 4.82
C SER A 354 -13.88 11.80 5.65
N GLY A 355 -13.45 11.76 6.89
CA GLY A 355 -13.83 10.72 7.84
C GLY A 355 -12.67 10.16 8.65
N PRO A 356 -12.92 9.15 9.47
CA PRO A 356 -11.92 8.56 10.37
C PRO A 356 -10.78 7.82 9.63
N CYS A 357 -10.93 7.54 8.33
CA CYS A 357 -9.89 6.92 7.49
C CYS A 357 -8.72 7.84 7.18
N LEU A 358 -8.82 9.14 7.42
CA LEU A 358 -7.74 10.06 7.07
C LEU A 358 -6.48 9.74 7.87
N ALA A 359 -5.35 9.70 7.17
CA ALA A 359 -4.04 9.69 7.79
C ALA A 359 -3.81 10.96 8.62
N LEU A 360 -2.85 10.92 9.54
CA LEU A 360 -2.48 12.08 10.35
C LEU A 360 -1.77 13.17 9.51
N GLY A 361 -1.27 12.81 8.34
CA GLY A 361 -0.56 13.69 7.42
C GLY A 361 0.71 13.04 6.88
N TYR A 362 1.65 13.87 6.44
CA TYR A 362 2.98 13.43 5.99
C TYR A 362 4.00 13.64 7.09
N TYR A 363 4.74 12.59 7.42
CA TYR A 363 5.72 12.60 8.49
C TYR A 363 6.83 13.63 8.23
N GLY A 364 7.01 14.55 9.18
CA GLY A 364 8.02 15.60 9.10
C GLY A 364 7.78 16.67 8.02
N ASP A 365 6.59 16.71 7.38
CA ASP A 365 6.27 17.67 6.31
C ASP A 365 4.92 18.36 6.55
N GLU A 366 4.90 19.34 7.46
CA GLU A 366 3.71 20.14 7.77
C GLU A 366 3.17 20.91 6.58
N LYS A 367 4.07 21.43 5.72
CA LYS A 367 3.66 22.18 4.54
C LYS A 367 2.85 21.32 3.60
N ARG A 368 3.39 20.17 3.19
CA ARG A 368 2.68 19.24 2.33
C ARG A 368 1.42 18.71 2.99
N THR A 369 1.44 18.47 4.30
CA THR A 369 0.25 18.06 5.07
C THR A 369 -0.86 19.08 4.95
N SER A 370 -0.59 20.36 5.19
CA SER A 370 -1.58 21.42 5.11
C SER A 370 -2.10 21.71 3.70
N GLU A 371 -1.31 21.40 2.67
CA GLU A 371 -1.72 21.52 1.26
C GLU A 371 -2.66 20.39 0.82
N ALA A 372 -2.48 19.18 1.36
CA ALA A 372 -3.24 17.99 0.97
C ALA A 372 -4.45 17.73 1.88
N PHE A 373 -4.31 17.95 3.19
CA PHE A 373 -5.35 17.77 4.20
C PHE A 373 -5.89 19.14 4.61
N ILE A 374 -6.85 19.64 3.85
CA ILE A 374 -7.39 21.00 4.00
C ILE A 374 -8.68 21.03 4.83
N GLN A 375 -9.03 22.20 5.34
CA GLN A 375 -10.38 22.41 5.88
C GLN A 375 -11.41 22.19 4.78
N ASN A 376 -12.47 21.43 5.06
CA ASN A 376 -13.58 21.26 4.14
C ASN A 376 -14.15 22.64 3.76
N PRO A 377 -14.04 23.09 2.50
CA PRO A 377 -14.48 24.42 2.07
C PRO A 377 -15.99 24.63 2.20
N LEU A 378 -16.75 23.53 2.21
CA LEU A 378 -18.21 23.54 2.34
C LEU A 378 -18.66 23.65 3.81
N ASN A 379 -17.77 23.38 4.77
CA ASN A 379 -18.07 23.45 6.20
C ASN A 379 -17.37 24.63 6.86
N LYS A 380 -18.14 25.66 7.18
CA LYS A 380 -17.66 26.90 7.83
C LYS A 380 -17.91 26.93 9.34
N ASN A 381 -18.57 25.91 9.90
CA ASN A 381 -19.06 25.94 11.27
C ASN A 381 -18.11 25.29 12.29
N TYR A 382 -17.35 24.27 11.84
CA TYR A 382 -16.39 23.55 12.67
C TYR A 382 -15.26 22.97 11.84
N ARG A 383 -14.18 22.55 12.49
CA ARG A 383 -13.04 21.93 11.83
C ARG A 383 -13.42 20.55 11.30
N GLU A 384 -13.42 20.40 10.00
CA GLU A 384 -13.60 19.13 9.28
C GLU A 384 -12.53 19.04 8.20
N LEU A 385 -11.58 18.13 8.34
CA LEU A 385 -10.55 17.94 7.33
C LEU A 385 -11.06 17.08 6.17
N ILE A 386 -10.61 17.42 4.99
CA ILE A 386 -10.71 16.58 3.79
C ILE A 386 -9.33 16.36 3.20
N TYR A 387 -9.12 15.19 2.63
CA TYR A 387 -7.94 14.89 1.80
C TYR A 387 -8.31 15.09 0.32
N LYS A 388 -7.54 15.92 -0.39
CA LYS A 388 -7.64 16.11 -1.83
C LYS A 388 -6.79 15.06 -2.54
N THR A 389 -7.45 14.12 -3.24
CA THR A 389 -6.77 12.95 -3.80
C THR A 389 -5.96 13.26 -5.06
N GLY A 390 -6.32 14.33 -5.79
CA GLY A 390 -5.86 14.58 -7.16
C GLY A 390 -6.50 13.68 -8.20
N ASP A 391 -7.38 12.76 -7.80
CA ASP A 391 -8.15 11.89 -8.67
C ASP A 391 -9.46 12.58 -9.10
N LEU A 392 -9.85 12.39 -10.35
CA LEU A 392 -11.13 12.87 -10.91
C LEU A 392 -12.16 11.76 -10.89
N GLY A 393 -13.39 12.11 -10.56
CA GLY A 393 -14.50 11.17 -10.54
C GLY A 393 -15.83 11.82 -10.87
N ARG A 394 -16.83 10.97 -11.04
CA ARG A 394 -18.21 11.36 -11.32
C ARG A 394 -19.15 10.43 -10.55
N ILE A 395 -20.18 10.98 -9.90
CA ILE A 395 -21.26 10.20 -9.29
C ILE A 395 -22.29 9.91 -10.36
N GLU A 396 -22.53 8.62 -10.59
CA GLU A 396 -23.48 8.13 -11.60
C GLU A 396 -24.93 8.18 -11.08
N GLU A 397 -25.91 7.88 -11.96
CA GLU A 397 -27.36 7.89 -11.65
C GLU A 397 -27.70 6.95 -10.49
N ASP A 398 -27.04 5.81 -10.37
CA ASP A 398 -27.21 4.80 -9.29
C ASP A 398 -26.53 5.19 -7.97
N GLY A 399 -25.81 6.33 -7.96
CA GLY A 399 -25.07 6.83 -6.80
C GLY A 399 -23.67 6.22 -6.62
N ASN A 400 -23.22 5.37 -7.53
CA ASN A 400 -21.85 4.85 -7.52
C ASN A 400 -20.88 5.90 -8.09
N LEU A 401 -19.64 5.85 -7.64
CA LEU A 401 -18.56 6.73 -8.08
C LEU A 401 -17.73 6.04 -9.18
N THR A 402 -17.56 6.72 -10.29
CA THR A 402 -16.70 6.31 -11.40
C THR A 402 -15.38 7.09 -11.34
N PHE A 403 -14.25 6.36 -11.39
CA PHE A 403 -12.93 6.96 -11.52
C PHE A 403 -12.66 7.35 -12.99
N LEU A 404 -12.24 8.59 -13.22
CA LEU A 404 -12.04 9.14 -14.56
C LEU A 404 -10.58 9.51 -14.89
N GLY A 405 -9.67 9.28 -13.95
CA GLY A 405 -8.25 9.60 -14.13
C GLY A 405 -7.72 10.56 -13.07
N ARG A 406 -6.58 11.20 -13.38
CA ARG A 406 -5.90 12.11 -12.45
C ARG A 406 -5.77 13.51 -13.02
N LYS A 407 -5.77 14.51 -12.13
CA LYS A 407 -5.46 15.92 -12.48
C LYS A 407 -3.97 16.13 -12.78
N ASP A 408 -3.13 15.32 -12.16
CA ASP A 408 -1.66 15.38 -12.24
C ASP A 408 -1.09 14.24 -13.11
N ARG A 409 0.23 14.19 -13.18
CA ARG A 409 0.97 13.17 -13.94
C ARG A 409 1.34 11.93 -13.14
N GLN A 410 0.71 11.72 -12.01
CA GLN A 410 0.91 10.51 -11.20
C GLN A 410 0.23 9.32 -11.87
N ILE A 411 0.88 8.16 -11.79
CA ILE A 411 0.35 6.91 -12.34
C ILE A 411 0.29 5.81 -11.27
N LYS A 412 -0.48 4.77 -11.56
CA LYS A 412 -0.42 3.50 -10.86
C LYS A 412 0.12 2.44 -11.82
N HIS A 413 1.32 1.92 -11.52
CA HIS A 413 2.00 0.92 -12.34
C HIS A 413 2.39 -0.29 -11.51
N MET A 414 1.96 -1.48 -11.92
CA MET A 414 2.19 -2.75 -11.20
C MET A 414 1.75 -2.71 -9.72
N GLY A 415 0.69 -1.94 -9.41
CA GLY A 415 0.19 -1.75 -8.04
C GLY A 415 0.88 -0.62 -7.26
N HIS A 416 1.96 -0.07 -7.77
CA HIS A 416 2.70 1.02 -7.13
C HIS A 416 2.27 2.39 -7.65
N ARG A 417 2.23 3.36 -6.74
CA ARG A 417 2.00 4.77 -7.04
C ARG A 417 3.32 5.41 -7.46
N ILE A 418 3.37 6.01 -8.64
CA ILE A 418 4.58 6.61 -9.22
C ILE A 418 4.30 8.05 -9.65
N GLU A 419 5.11 8.97 -9.16
CA GLU A 419 5.18 10.35 -9.65
C GLU A 419 6.10 10.40 -10.89
N LEU A 420 5.56 10.68 -12.07
CA LEU A 420 6.40 10.76 -13.28
C LEU A 420 7.45 11.87 -13.18
N ALA A 421 7.16 12.94 -12.45
CA ALA A 421 8.11 14.00 -12.17
C ALA A 421 9.34 13.52 -11.37
N GLU A 422 9.20 12.53 -10.51
CA GLU A 422 10.31 11.92 -9.78
C GLU A 422 11.29 11.23 -10.73
N LEU A 423 10.78 10.57 -11.77
CA LEU A 423 11.59 9.92 -12.79
C LEU A 423 12.35 10.98 -13.61
N GLU A 424 11.70 12.10 -13.96
CA GLU A 424 12.33 13.20 -14.68
C GLU A 424 13.46 13.82 -13.86
N LEU A 425 13.20 14.10 -12.59
CA LEU A 425 14.24 14.62 -11.68
C LEU A 425 15.41 13.65 -11.49
N THR A 426 15.15 12.35 -11.49
CA THR A 426 16.21 11.33 -11.39
C THR A 426 17.04 11.29 -12.65
N ALA A 427 16.44 11.41 -13.84
CA ALA A 427 17.16 11.50 -15.10
C ALA A 427 18.10 12.72 -15.14
N LEU A 428 17.63 13.88 -14.68
CA LEU A 428 18.39 15.13 -14.67
C LEU A 428 19.60 15.13 -13.71
N LYS A 429 19.73 14.13 -12.82
CA LYS A 429 20.93 13.94 -11.99
C LYS A 429 22.08 13.28 -12.75
N LEU A 430 21.81 12.74 -13.93
CA LEU A 430 22.81 12.07 -14.75
C LEU A 430 23.47 13.07 -15.68
N ASP A 431 24.80 13.17 -15.59
CA ASP A 431 25.59 14.04 -16.47
C ASP A 431 25.31 13.72 -17.94
N GLY A 432 25.09 14.75 -18.74
CA GLY A 432 24.79 14.65 -20.16
C GLY A 432 23.28 14.66 -20.48
N ILE A 433 22.38 14.72 -19.50
CA ILE A 433 20.95 14.99 -19.73
C ILE A 433 20.65 16.47 -19.47
N GLU A 434 20.12 17.14 -20.48
CA GLU A 434 19.73 18.55 -20.43
C GLU A 434 18.24 18.71 -20.15
N GLU A 435 17.42 17.84 -20.72
CA GLU A 435 15.96 17.85 -20.55
C GLU A 435 15.41 16.42 -20.53
N SER A 436 14.36 16.21 -19.78
CA SER A 436 13.69 14.92 -19.63
C SER A 436 12.17 15.07 -19.53
N CYS A 437 11.45 14.17 -20.20
CA CYS A 437 10.01 14.03 -20.07
C CYS A 437 9.64 12.56 -20.01
N VAL A 438 8.75 12.20 -19.07
CA VAL A 438 8.31 10.80 -18.89
C VAL A 438 6.83 10.70 -19.18
N LEU A 439 6.43 9.72 -19.97
CA LEU A 439 5.04 9.39 -20.25
C LEU A 439 4.74 7.93 -19.93
N TYR A 440 3.49 7.66 -19.66
CA TYR A 440 2.98 6.32 -19.42
C TYR A 440 2.01 5.90 -20.51
N ASP A 441 2.31 4.77 -21.13
CA ASP A 441 1.39 4.08 -22.03
C ASP A 441 0.49 3.16 -21.21
N ALA A 442 -0.75 3.56 -21.00
CA ALA A 442 -1.72 2.83 -20.19
C ALA A 442 -2.15 1.50 -20.83
N ASP A 443 -2.18 1.42 -22.18
CA ASP A 443 -2.58 0.22 -22.91
C ASP A 443 -1.53 -0.87 -22.80
N LYS A 444 -0.26 -0.50 -22.93
CA LYS A 444 0.88 -1.41 -22.82
C LYS A 444 1.40 -1.55 -21.40
N LYS A 445 0.92 -0.70 -20.48
CA LYS A 445 1.42 -0.57 -19.10
C LYS A 445 2.94 -0.39 -19.07
N GLN A 446 3.45 0.61 -19.83
CA GLN A 446 4.88 0.88 -19.98
C GLN A 446 5.22 2.34 -19.73
N ILE A 447 6.35 2.56 -19.05
CA ILE A 447 6.95 3.87 -18.85
C ILE A 447 7.90 4.16 -20.01
N TYR A 448 7.68 5.29 -20.68
CA TYR A 448 8.53 5.85 -21.73
C TYR A 448 9.23 7.10 -21.21
N MET A 449 10.53 7.19 -21.43
CA MET A 449 11.30 8.37 -21.09
C MET A 449 11.89 8.99 -22.37
N PHE A 450 11.72 10.29 -22.52
CA PHE A 450 12.28 11.10 -23.57
C PHE A 450 13.38 11.98 -22.97
N VAL A 451 14.55 12.01 -23.57
CA VAL A 451 15.71 12.77 -23.09
C VAL A 451 16.36 13.58 -24.21
N ILE A 452 16.84 14.76 -23.84
CA ILE A 452 17.76 15.58 -24.65
C ILE A 452 19.09 15.59 -23.93
N GLY A 453 20.17 15.51 -24.71
CA GLY A 453 21.51 15.60 -24.18
C GLY A 453 22.49 14.62 -24.85
N ASP A 454 23.72 14.63 -24.39
CA ASP A 454 24.79 13.76 -24.92
C ASP A 454 24.96 12.53 -24.03
N ILE A 455 23.99 11.59 -24.19
CA ILE A 455 23.95 10.37 -23.41
C ILE A 455 23.37 9.21 -24.22
N GLU A 456 23.79 8.00 -23.91
CA GLU A 456 23.23 6.80 -24.49
C GLU A 456 22.03 6.27 -23.67
N SER A 457 20.97 5.84 -24.33
CA SER A 457 19.77 5.30 -23.68
C SER A 457 20.07 4.16 -22.70
N ARG A 458 21.11 3.36 -22.97
CA ARG A 458 21.57 2.29 -22.09
C ARG A 458 22.06 2.83 -20.74
N ASP A 459 22.79 3.92 -20.74
CA ASP A 459 23.37 4.48 -19.51
C ASP A 459 22.28 5.08 -18.62
N VAL A 460 21.26 5.67 -19.23
CA VAL A 460 20.05 6.11 -18.51
C VAL A 460 19.38 4.91 -17.82
N VAL A 461 19.13 3.80 -18.52
CA VAL A 461 18.53 2.60 -17.93
C VAL A 461 19.39 2.02 -16.80
N LEU A 462 20.72 2.01 -16.96
CA LEU A 462 21.64 1.54 -15.92
C LEU A 462 21.58 2.43 -14.68
N HIS A 463 21.53 3.75 -14.86
CA HIS A 463 21.36 4.71 -13.77
C HIS A 463 20.06 4.45 -13.01
N PHE A 464 18.93 4.29 -13.73
CA PHE A 464 17.64 4.00 -13.11
C PHE A 464 17.62 2.68 -12.33
N ARG A 465 18.27 1.64 -12.83
CA ARG A 465 18.40 0.36 -12.11
C ARG A 465 19.19 0.48 -10.81
N LYS A 466 20.07 1.45 -10.72
CA LYS A 466 20.86 1.73 -9.51
C LYS A 466 20.10 2.60 -8.50
N GLU A 467 19.30 3.56 -8.99
CA GLU A 467 18.70 4.61 -8.16
C GLU A 467 17.22 4.37 -7.84
N MET A 468 16.52 3.55 -8.63
CA MET A 468 15.08 3.39 -8.56
C MET A 468 14.65 1.92 -8.41
N PRO A 469 13.51 1.66 -7.76
CA PRO A 469 12.89 0.34 -7.73
C PRO A 469 12.62 -0.20 -9.15
N PRO A 470 12.67 -1.53 -9.36
CA PRO A 470 12.52 -2.13 -10.69
C PRO A 470 11.27 -1.70 -11.47
N PHE A 471 10.15 -1.46 -10.75
CA PHE A 471 8.88 -1.02 -11.34
C PHE A 471 8.88 0.44 -11.80
N MET A 472 9.88 1.24 -11.42
CA MET A 472 10.06 2.64 -11.84
C MET A 472 11.06 2.79 -12.98
N VAL A 473 11.75 1.73 -13.38
CA VAL A 473 12.73 1.78 -14.48
C VAL A 473 12.00 1.92 -15.82
N PRO A 474 12.30 2.97 -16.63
CA PRO A 474 11.69 3.15 -17.94
C PRO A 474 11.90 1.93 -18.84
N ARG A 475 10.81 1.46 -19.45
CA ARG A 475 10.88 0.37 -20.43
C ARG A 475 11.60 0.79 -21.72
N LYS A 476 11.43 2.05 -22.08
CA LYS A 476 12.01 2.64 -23.28
C LYS A 476 12.55 4.03 -22.99
N VAL A 477 13.79 4.28 -23.36
CA VAL A 477 14.41 5.61 -23.33
C VAL A 477 14.65 6.03 -24.78
N ILE A 478 14.09 7.21 -25.14
CA ILE A 478 14.13 7.75 -26.50
C ILE A 478 14.89 9.07 -26.44
N LYS A 479 16.04 9.12 -27.13
CA LYS A 479 16.82 10.34 -27.30
C LYS A 479 16.19 11.18 -28.41
N LEU A 480 15.96 12.45 -28.15
CA LEU A 480 15.48 13.43 -29.10
C LEU A 480 16.53 14.51 -29.34
N GLU A 481 16.51 15.12 -30.51
CA GLU A 481 17.32 16.31 -30.79
C GLU A 481 16.72 17.56 -30.14
N GLU A 482 15.40 17.65 -30.11
CA GLU A 482 14.64 18.73 -29.50
C GLU A 482 13.34 18.19 -28.88
N MET A 483 12.94 18.73 -27.72
CA MET A 483 11.68 18.39 -27.07
C MET A 483 10.52 19.10 -27.78
N PRO A 484 9.52 18.38 -28.29
CA PRO A 484 8.39 19.00 -28.97
C PRO A 484 7.61 19.91 -28.00
N ARG A 485 7.25 21.10 -28.49
CA ARG A 485 6.62 22.13 -27.67
C ARG A 485 5.38 22.72 -28.34
N LEU A 486 4.37 22.96 -27.51
CA LEU A 486 3.20 23.77 -27.89
C LEU A 486 3.58 25.25 -28.06
N PRO A 487 2.73 26.08 -28.71
CA PRO A 487 2.96 27.52 -28.89
C PRO A 487 3.20 28.29 -27.58
N ASN A 488 2.73 27.76 -26.44
CA ASN A 488 2.91 28.33 -25.11
C ASN A 488 4.20 27.83 -24.40
N SER A 489 5.13 27.25 -25.14
CA SER A 489 6.43 26.68 -24.69
C SER A 489 6.32 25.45 -23.78
N LYS A 490 5.14 24.92 -23.50
CA LYS A 490 4.99 23.66 -22.78
C LYS A 490 5.31 22.48 -23.69
N ILE A 491 5.81 21.39 -23.12
CA ILE A 491 6.09 20.15 -23.84
C ILE A 491 4.79 19.62 -24.46
N ASP A 492 4.84 19.29 -25.76
CA ASP A 492 3.74 18.65 -26.47
C ASP A 492 3.71 17.15 -26.20
N MET A 493 2.98 16.76 -25.15
CA MET A 493 2.83 15.37 -24.75
C MET A 493 2.07 14.53 -25.77
N GLN A 494 1.23 15.14 -26.63
CA GLN A 494 0.50 14.40 -27.65
C GLN A 494 1.45 13.98 -28.81
N GLU A 495 2.36 14.86 -29.20
CA GLU A 495 3.40 14.51 -30.15
C GLU A 495 4.29 13.40 -29.61
N LEU A 496 4.74 13.49 -28.34
CA LEU A 496 5.51 12.44 -27.70
C LEU A 496 4.82 11.07 -27.64
N LYS A 497 3.48 11.03 -27.48
CA LYS A 497 2.72 9.79 -27.53
C LYS A 497 2.79 9.08 -28.88
N SER A 498 3.10 9.77 -29.97
CA SER A 498 3.31 9.16 -31.29
C SER A 498 4.45 8.13 -31.32
N TYR A 499 5.36 8.21 -30.36
CA TYR A 499 6.47 7.27 -30.17
C TYR A 499 6.08 5.98 -29.42
N PHE A 500 4.84 5.86 -28.95
CA PHE A 500 4.31 4.64 -28.33
C PHE A 500 4.09 3.55 -29.39
N LYS A 501 5.18 2.85 -29.76
CA LYS A 501 5.17 1.79 -30.78
C LYS A 501 5.42 0.41 -30.20
#